data_dd52c8d1334bb112449c00a91492d275
#
_entry.id   dd52c8d1334bb112449c00a91492d275
#
_cell.length_a   1.000
_cell.length_b   1.000
_cell.length_c   1.000
_cell.angle_alpha   90.00
_cell.angle_beta   90.00
_cell.angle_gamma   90.00
#
_symmetry.space_group_name_H-M   'P 1'
#
loop_
_entity.id
_entity.type
_entity.pdbx_description
1 polymer ?
#
loop_
_entity_poly.entity_id
_entity_poly.type
_entity_poly.pdbx_seq_one_letter_code
_entity_poly.pdbx_strand_id
1 'polypeptide(L)'
;MLEISSKTNLLEQKSYKYSLQDVAEPNLQRDVYSYGTIPKVAFNHRRVPMSMPEEIWITDTSLRDGQQSVEPYSVDQIVNIYKLLSKLGGPYGIIRQTEFFIYSKKDREAIEKCMALDLKFPEITSWIRATKEDFQLVHDLGIKETGILVSCSDYHIFKKMKMTRKQAMDYYLATVKEAFNAGVIPRCHLEDITRADFYGFVVPFVNELQRLSRDAGVPVKIRACDTMGYGVPYTE
;
A
#
# COMPACT_ATOMS: atom_id res chain seq x y z
N MET A 1 26.83 2.56 8.53
CA MET A 1 27.98 2.88 9.41
C MET A 1 27.55 4.04 10.30
N LEU A 2 27.77 3.93 11.61
CA LEU A 2 27.45 5.01 12.55
C LEU A 2 28.68 5.93 12.61
N GLU A 3 28.46 7.24 12.54
CA GLU A 3 29.51 8.26 12.64
C GLU A 3 29.07 9.35 13.63
N ILE A 4 30.02 9.97 14.30
CA ILE A 4 29.74 11.12 15.15
C ILE A 4 29.53 12.34 14.26
N SER A 5 28.34 12.91 14.31
CA SER A 5 28.02 14.15 13.58
C SER A 5 28.79 15.33 14.19
N SER A 6 29.56 16.02 13.38
CA SER A 6 30.28 17.22 13.82
C SER A 6 29.34 18.40 14.16
N LYS A 7 28.07 18.34 13.76
CA LYS A 7 27.06 19.39 14.04
C LYS A 7 26.35 19.18 15.36
N THR A 8 26.00 17.93 15.68
CA THR A 8 25.17 17.59 16.84
C THR A 8 25.95 16.93 17.97
N ASN A 9 27.17 16.49 17.69
CA ASN A 9 28.01 15.65 18.56
C ASN A 9 27.33 14.35 19.00
N LEU A 10 26.39 13.89 18.19
CA LEU A 10 25.64 12.63 18.40
C LEU A 10 26.09 11.57 17.39
N LEU A 11 25.89 10.32 17.78
CA LEU A 11 26.10 9.19 16.87
C LEU A 11 24.92 9.15 15.87
N GLU A 12 25.19 9.48 14.63
CA GLU A 12 24.21 9.51 13.56
C GLU A 12 24.53 8.43 12.52
N GLN A 13 23.48 7.89 11.91
CA GLN A 13 23.65 6.97 10.81
C GLN A 13 23.83 7.77 9.53
N LYS A 14 24.93 7.50 8.79
CA LYS A 14 25.09 8.08 7.44
C LYS A 14 23.87 7.76 6.58
N SER A 15 23.44 8.75 5.82
CA SER A 15 22.46 8.53 4.77
C SER A 15 23.08 7.62 3.70
N TYR A 16 22.51 6.43 3.54
CA TYR A 16 22.91 5.52 2.46
C TYR A 16 22.06 5.80 1.22
N LYS A 17 22.72 5.88 0.07
CA LYS A 17 22.03 5.71 -1.20
C LYS A 17 21.88 4.21 -1.45
N TYR A 18 20.68 3.70 -1.26
CA TYR A 18 20.39 2.33 -1.64
C TYR A 18 20.08 2.27 -3.13
N SER A 19 20.71 1.33 -3.82
CA SER A 19 20.45 1.05 -5.23
C SER A 19 19.74 -0.29 -5.37
N LEU A 20 18.99 -0.43 -6.46
CA LEU A 20 18.38 -1.73 -6.80
C LEU A 20 19.49 -2.78 -6.93
N GLN A 21 19.28 -3.92 -6.26
CA GLN A 21 20.10 -5.11 -6.43
C GLN A 21 19.32 -6.12 -7.27
N ASP A 22 19.58 -6.14 -8.57
CA ASP A 22 18.98 -7.14 -9.45
C ASP A 22 19.74 -8.45 -9.30
N VAL A 23 19.09 -9.44 -8.70
CA VAL A 23 19.68 -10.75 -8.40
C VAL A 23 19.12 -11.81 -9.35
N ALA A 24 19.96 -12.78 -9.75
CA ALA A 24 19.55 -13.86 -10.65
C ALA A 24 18.62 -14.87 -9.94
N GLU A 25 18.85 -15.11 -8.64
CA GLU A 25 18.08 -16.05 -7.83
C GLU A 25 17.32 -15.33 -6.72
N PRO A 26 16.09 -15.76 -6.40
CA PRO A 26 15.29 -15.15 -5.35
C PRO A 26 15.89 -15.40 -3.96
N ASN A 27 15.96 -14.38 -3.13
CA ASN A 27 16.18 -14.54 -1.70
C ASN A 27 14.84 -14.87 -1.03
N LEU A 28 14.63 -16.13 -0.72
CA LEU A 28 13.41 -16.62 -0.07
C LEU A 28 13.49 -16.57 1.46
N GLN A 29 14.64 -16.19 2.01
CA GLN A 29 14.90 -16.08 3.45
C GLN A 29 14.44 -17.34 4.23
N ARG A 30 14.66 -18.54 3.68
CA ARG A 30 14.17 -19.81 4.25
C ARG A 30 14.90 -20.21 5.52
N ASP A 31 16.08 -19.68 5.75
CA ASP A 31 16.88 -19.80 6.96
C ASP A 31 16.29 -19.01 8.13
N VAL A 32 15.57 -17.91 7.81
CA VAL A 32 14.88 -17.05 8.77
C VAL A 32 13.41 -17.43 8.92
N TYR A 33 12.75 -17.73 7.80
CA TYR A 33 11.32 -18.06 7.74
C TYR A 33 11.10 -19.51 7.34
N SER A 34 10.86 -20.37 8.32
CA SER A 34 10.51 -21.78 8.06
C SER A 34 9.00 -21.94 7.84
N TYR A 35 8.60 -22.95 7.05
CA TYR A 35 7.17 -23.24 6.78
C TYR A 35 6.38 -23.68 8.03
N GLY A 36 7.05 -24.16 9.07
CA GLY A 36 6.43 -24.72 10.25
C GLY A 36 6.36 -23.78 11.45
N THR A 37 6.91 -22.58 11.34
CA THR A 37 6.96 -21.62 12.44
C THR A 37 6.50 -20.25 11.98
N ILE A 38 5.90 -19.48 12.89
CA ILE A 38 5.55 -18.08 12.61
C ILE A 38 6.86 -17.31 12.36
N PRO A 39 7.04 -16.71 11.17
CA PRO A 39 8.24 -15.94 10.87
C PRO A 39 8.39 -14.75 11.81
N LYS A 40 9.61 -14.50 12.23
CA LYS A 40 9.97 -13.32 13.03
C LYS A 40 10.52 -12.24 12.10
N VAL A 41 10.05 -11.02 12.27
CA VAL A 41 10.63 -9.87 11.56
C VAL A 41 11.84 -9.39 12.35
N ALA A 42 13.02 -9.56 11.77
CA ALA A 42 14.25 -9.07 12.37
C ALA A 42 14.80 -7.90 11.54
N PHE A 43 14.86 -6.73 12.13
CA PHE A 43 15.56 -5.58 11.56
C PHE A 43 16.93 -5.45 12.25
N ASN A 44 17.93 -6.18 11.77
CA ASN A 44 19.34 -6.05 12.21
C ASN A 44 19.54 -6.03 13.74
N HIS A 45 18.76 -6.79 14.48
CA HIS A 45 18.80 -6.85 15.97
C HIS A 45 18.71 -5.49 16.65
N ARG A 46 18.02 -4.53 16.05
CA ARG A 46 17.90 -3.18 16.60
C ARG A 46 16.46 -2.83 16.93
N ARG A 47 16.28 -2.30 18.13
CA ARG A 47 15.08 -1.55 18.49
C ARG A 47 15.04 -0.27 17.66
N VAL A 48 14.05 -0.15 16.76
CA VAL A 48 13.83 1.09 16.03
C VAL A 48 12.91 1.97 16.87
N PRO A 49 13.31 3.22 17.21
CA PRO A 49 12.41 4.13 17.91
C PRO A 49 11.15 4.35 17.05
N MET A 50 9.97 4.20 17.65
CA MET A 50 8.74 4.54 16.97
C MET A 50 8.58 6.05 16.87
N SER A 51 8.49 6.56 15.64
CA SER A 51 8.06 7.92 15.38
C SER A 51 6.55 7.90 15.14
N MET A 52 5.77 8.17 16.18
CA MET A 52 4.32 8.22 16.06
C MET A 52 3.90 9.45 15.26
N PRO A 53 2.95 9.32 14.31
CA PRO A 53 2.38 10.48 13.63
C PRO A 53 1.54 11.32 14.62
N GLU A 54 1.38 12.61 14.33
CA GLU A 54 0.51 13.48 15.12
C GLU A 54 -0.95 13.03 15.09
N GLU A 55 -1.40 12.53 13.95
CA GLU A 55 -2.73 11.98 13.73
C GLU A 55 -2.66 10.56 13.19
N ILE A 56 -3.43 9.65 13.77
CA ILE A 56 -3.62 8.30 13.24
C ILE A 56 -4.90 8.28 12.42
N TRP A 57 -4.78 7.90 11.14
CA TRP A 57 -5.91 7.75 10.23
C TRP A 57 -6.14 6.28 9.92
N ILE A 58 -7.41 5.90 9.86
CA ILE A 58 -7.82 4.54 9.55
C ILE A 58 -8.39 4.50 8.13
N THR A 59 -8.01 3.52 7.35
CA THR A 59 -8.71 3.13 6.13
C THR A 59 -9.50 1.86 6.43
N ASP A 60 -10.80 1.93 6.24
CA ASP A 60 -11.68 0.76 6.32
C ASP A 60 -11.66 -0.01 5.01
N THR A 61 -11.63 -1.33 5.08
CA THR A 61 -11.65 -2.23 3.92
C THR A 61 -12.82 -3.22 3.96
N SER A 62 -13.80 -3.01 4.86
CA SER A 62 -14.95 -3.89 5.03
C SER A 62 -15.77 -4.03 3.74
N LEU A 63 -15.87 -2.95 2.96
CA LEU A 63 -16.64 -2.93 1.71
C LEU A 63 -15.86 -3.51 0.50
N ARG A 64 -14.62 -3.86 0.67
CA ARG A 64 -13.79 -4.54 -0.35
C ARG A 64 -13.26 -5.86 0.18
N ASP A 65 -12.25 -5.85 1.04
CA ASP A 65 -11.58 -7.04 1.54
C ASP A 65 -12.49 -7.86 2.46
N GLY A 66 -13.27 -7.18 3.31
CA GLY A 66 -14.23 -7.82 4.20
C GLY A 66 -15.30 -8.61 3.48
N GLN A 67 -15.72 -8.19 2.29
CA GLN A 67 -16.71 -8.92 1.49
C GLN A 67 -16.17 -10.23 0.87
N GLN A 68 -14.85 -10.47 0.89
CA GLN A 68 -14.28 -11.71 0.34
C GLN A 68 -14.53 -12.92 1.24
N SER A 69 -14.85 -12.71 2.51
CA SER A 69 -15.07 -13.77 3.50
C SER A 69 -16.55 -13.98 3.88
N VAL A 70 -17.45 -13.19 3.32
CA VAL A 70 -18.89 -13.24 3.60
C VAL A 70 -19.70 -13.15 2.31
N GLU A 71 -21.01 -13.36 2.40
CA GLU A 71 -21.90 -13.09 1.29
C GLU A 71 -21.84 -11.58 0.93
N PRO A 72 -21.71 -11.24 -0.37
CA PRO A 72 -21.61 -9.85 -0.80
C PRO A 72 -22.79 -9.00 -0.33
N TYR A 73 -22.50 -7.87 0.29
CA TYR A 73 -23.52 -6.94 0.79
C TYR A 73 -24.42 -6.42 -0.32
N SER A 74 -25.69 -6.18 0.02
CA SER A 74 -26.60 -5.43 -0.84
C SER A 74 -26.21 -3.95 -0.90
N VAL A 75 -26.73 -3.23 -1.90
CA VAL A 75 -26.50 -1.78 -2.02
C VAL A 75 -26.89 -1.03 -0.75
N ASP A 76 -28.04 -1.36 -0.17
CA ASP A 76 -28.55 -0.69 1.05
C ASP A 76 -27.66 -1.00 2.27
N GLN A 77 -27.14 -2.22 2.37
CA GLN A 77 -26.18 -2.57 3.43
C GLN A 77 -24.88 -1.77 3.28
N ILE A 78 -24.33 -1.67 2.06
CA ILE A 78 -23.13 -0.87 1.76
C ILE A 78 -23.36 0.59 2.18
N VAL A 79 -24.46 1.20 1.76
CA VAL A 79 -24.79 2.60 2.10
C VAL A 79 -24.94 2.78 3.61
N ASN A 80 -25.55 1.83 4.31
CA ASN A 80 -25.70 1.89 5.75
C ASN A 80 -24.34 1.74 6.47
N ILE A 81 -23.50 0.81 6.06
CA ILE A 81 -22.14 0.66 6.60
C ILE A 81 -21.34 1.95 6.38
N TYR A 82 -21.40 2.54 5.20
CA TYR A 82 -20.73 3.80 4.88
C TYR A 82 -21.15 4.95 5.82
N LYS A 83 -22.46 5.09 6.07
CA LYS A 83 -23.00 6.06 7.05
C LYS A 83 -22.50 5.80 8.48
N LEU A 84 -22.43 4.52 8.87
CA LEU A 84 -21.93 4.14 10.19
C LEU A 84 -20.43 4.41 10.33
N LEU A 85 -19.64 4.14 9.30
CA LEU A 85 -18.20 4.47 9.26
C LEU A 85 -17.98 5.98 9.43
N SER A 86 -18.80 6.80 8.75
CA SER A 86 -18.74 8.26 8.91
C SER A 86 -19.02 8.69 10.36
N LYS A 87 -20.06 8.13 10.97
CA LYS A 87 -20.39 8.41 12.38
C LYS A 87 -19.29 7.93 13.34
N LEU A 88 -18.77 6.74 13.11
CA LEU A 88 -17.70 6.14 13.93
C LEU A 88 -16.42 6.96 13.84
N GLY A 89 -16.09 7.48 12.66
CA GLY A 89 -14.91 8.34 12.43
C GLY A 89 -15.00 9.70 13.12
N GLY A 90 -16.20 10.12 13.51
CA GLY A 90 -16.46 11.37 14.20
C GLY A 90 -16.17 12.62 13.34
N PRO A 91 -16.24 13.82 13.94
CA PRO A 91 -16.15 15.08 13.20
C PRO A 91 -14.76 15.33 12.57
N TYR A 92 -13.72 14.72 13.11
CA TYR A 92 -12.35 14.83 12.59
C TYR A 92 -12.02 13.78 11.53
N GLY A 93 -12.91 12.82 11.28
CA GLY A 93 -12.76 11.79 10.29
C GLY A 93 -11.55 10.88 10.54
N ILE A 94 -11.46 10.27 11.73
CA ILE A 94 -10.40 9.30 12.06
C ILE A 94 -10.45 8.13 11.07
N ILE A 95 -11.67 7.66 10.70
CA ILE A 95 -11.84 6.79 9.53
C ILE A 95 -11.76 7.69 8.31
N ARG A 96 -10.55 7.78 7.75
CA ARG A 96 -10.24 8.73 6.68
C ARG A 96 -10.73 8.25 5.33
N GLN A 97 -10.63 6.96 5.07
CA GLN A 97 -10.95 6.35 3.77
C GLN A 97 -11.69 5.04 3.95
N THR A 98 -12.45 4.64 2.94
CA THR A 98 -12.99 3.29 2.80
C THR A 98 -12.83 2.81 1.36
N GLU A 99 -12.46 1.52 1.20
CA GLU A 99 -12.19 0.90 -0.10
C GLU A 99 -13.43 0.18 -0.63
N PHE A 100 -13.73 0.38 -1.90
CA PHE A 100 -14.83 -0.25 -2.61
C PHE A 100 -14.35 -1.18 -3.74
N PHE A 101 -15.13 -2.22 -4.03
CA PHE A 101 -15.12 -2.84 -5.35
C PHE A 101 -15.84 -1.93 -6.34
N ILE A 102 -15.41 -1.98 -7.63
CA ILE A 102 -15.95 -1.07 -8.67
C ILE A 102 -16.45 -1.80 -9.93
N TYR A 103 -16.32 -3.14 -9.98
CA TYR A 103 -16.49 -3.88 -11.23
C TYR A 103 -17.95 -4.20 -11.56
N SER A 104 -18.77 -4.50 -10.57
CA SER A 104 -20.16 -4.88 -10.80
C SER A 104 -21.09 -3.66 -10.89
N LYS A 105 -22.25 -3.82 -11.52
CA LYS A 105 -23.29 -2.77 -11.54
C LYS A 105 -23.73 -2.40 -10.12
N LYS A 106 -23.83 -3.40 -9.22
CA LYS A 106 -24.17 -3.22 -7.83
C LYS A 106 -23.16 -2.33 -7.10
N ASP A 107 -21.86 -2.58 -7.32
CA ASP A 107 -20.80 -1.80 -6.68
C ASP A 107 -20.86 -0.34 -7.11
N ARG A 108 -21.05 -0.08 -8.40
CA ARG A 108 -21.17 1.28 -8.95
C ARG A 108 -22.39 2.02 -8.41
N GLU A 109 -23.55 1.36 -8.38
CA GLU A 109 -24.78 1.92 -7.78
C GLU A 109 -24.56 2.27 -6.31
N ALA A 110 -23.87 1.40 -5.55
CA ALA A 110 -23.55 1.66 -4.16
C ALA A 110 -22.62 2.88 -3.98
N ILE A 111 -21.59 3.00 -4.84
CA ILE A 111 -20.69 4.15 -4.85
C ILE A 111 -21.44 5.44 -5.14
N GLU A 112 -22.26 5.46 -6.19
CA GLU A 112 -23.07 6.62 -6.57
C GLU A 112 -23.98 7.08 -5.42
N LYS A 113 -24.67 6.13 -4.75
CA LYS A 113 -25.50 6.43 -3.58
C LYS A 113 -24.70 6.94 -2.39
N CYS A 114 -23.51 6.38 -2.15
CA CYS A 114 -22.63 6.85 -1.08
C CYS A 114 -22.09 8.26 -1.37
N MET A 115 -21.68 8.55 -2.61
CA MET A 115 -21.24 9.89 -3.03
C MET A 115 -22.35 10.93 -2.91
N ALA A 116 -23.57 10.55 -3.23
CA ALA A 116 -24.75 11.43 -3.12
C ALA A 116 -25.07 11.85 -1.66
N LEU A 117 -24.50 11.19 -0.66
CA LEU A 117 -24.64 11.59 0.74
C LEU A 117 -23.79 12.80 1.13
N ASP A 118 -22.86 13.20 0.26
CA ASP A 118 -21.95 14.35 0.45
C ASP A 118 -21.25 14.37 1.83
N LEU A 119 -20.87 13.19 2.31
CA LEU A 119 -20.15 13.06 3.57
C LEU A 119 -18.68 13.41 3.37
N LYS A 120 -18.14 14.29 4.22
CA LYS A 120 -16.73 14.66 4.17
C LYS A 120 -15.80 13.46 4.37
N PHE A 121 -16.17 12.55 5.28
CA PHE A 121 -15.42 11.33 5.61
C PHE A 121 -16.37 10.16 5.87
N PRO A 122 -15.91 8.92 5.57
CA PRO A 122 -14.65 8.58 4.90
C PRO A 122 -14.66 8.93 3.41
N GLU A 123 -13.47 9.27 2.87
CA GLU A 123 -13.30 9.42 1.42
C GLU A 123 -13.47 8.04 0.75
N ILE A 124 -14.17 8.01 -0.37
CA ILE A 124 -14.34 6.79 -1.15
C ILE A 124 -13.09 6.54 -1.98
N THR A 125 -12.49 5.38 -1.81
CA THR A 125 -11.38 4.89 -2.63
C THR A 125 -11.73 3.54 -3.22
N SER A 126 -10.95 3.10 -4.19
CA SER A 126 -11.10 1.78 -4.80
C SER A 126 -9.83 0.95 -4.70
N TRP A 127 -9.93 -0.30 -5.12
CA TRP A 127 -8.82 -1.19 -5.27
C TRP A 127 -8.97 -1.97 -6.58
N ILE A 128 -7.95 -1.94 -7.44
CA ILE A 128 -8.02 -2.44 -8.81
C ILE A 128 -6.85 -3.34 -9.18
N ARG A 129 -6.99 -4.04 -10.30
CA ARG A 129 -5.94 -4.87 -10.91
C ARG A 129 -4.83 -4.04 -11.57
N ALA A 130 -5.04 -2.72 -11.67
CA ALA A 130 -4.10 -1.78 -12.24
C ALA A 130 -3.87 -1.94 -13.76
N THR A 131 -4.93 -2.23 -14.50
CA THR A 131 -4.94 -2.10 -15.96
C THR A 131 -5.34 -0.68 -16.37
N LYS A 132 -5.06 -0.31 -17.62
CA LYS A 132 -5.46 1.00 -18.17
C LYS A 132 -6.97 1.22 -18.09
N GLU A 133 -7.75 0.19 -18.42
CA GLU A 133 -9.20 0.19 -18.37
C GLU A 133 -9.72 0.36 -16.93
N ASP A 134 -9.05 -0.25 -15.96
CA ASP A 134 -9.40 -0.13 -14.56
C ASP A 134 -9.18 1.32 -14.06
N PHE A 135 -8.09 1.98 -14.46
CA PHE A 135 -7.85 3.40 -14.12
C PHE A 135 -8.90 4.32 -14.74
N GLN A 136 -9.28 4.07 -16.00
CA GLN A 136 -10.35 4.83 -16.64
C GLN A 136 -11.68 4.65 -15.89
N LEU A 137 -12.00 3.42 -15.47
CA LEU A 137 -13.21 3.15 -14.69
C LEU A 137 -13.20 3.88 -13.33
N VAL A 138 -12.06 3.97 -12.65
CA VAL A 138 -11.90 4.74 -11.41
C VAL A 138 -12.18 6.23 -11.66
N HIS A 139 -11.60 6.78 -12.73
CA HIS A 139 -11.81 8.16 -13.14
C HIS A 139 -13.27 8.44 -13.48
N ASP A 140 -13.92 7.58 -14.28
CA ASP A 140 -15.31 7.74 -14.70
C ASP A 140 -16.30 7.69 -13.54
N LEU A 141 -15.96 6.98 -12.47
CA LEU A 141 -16.73 6.95 -11.23
C LEU A 141 -16.47 8.18 -10.33
N GLY A 142 -15.60 9.10 -10.71
CA GLY A 142 -15.25 10.28 -9.91
C GLY A 142 -14.39 9.96 -8.69
N ILE A 143 -13.82 8.76 -8.60
CA ILE A 143 -12.94 8.35 -7.50
C ILE A 143 -11.55 8.93 -7.76
N LYS A 144 -10.99 9.64 -6.78
CA LYS A 144 -9.71 10.35 -6.93
C LYS A 144 -8.48 9.48 -6.67
N GLU A 145 -8.64 8.42 -5.87
CA GLU A 145 -7.54 7.58 -5.40
C GLU A 145 -7.90 6.12 -5.49
N THR A 146 -6.95 5.29 -5.91
CA THR A 146 -7.13 3.84 -5.95
C THR A 146 -5.91 3.09 -5.41
N GLY A 147 -6.17 1.99 -4.71
CA GLY A 147 -5.16 1.01 -4.36
C GLY A 147 -4.76 0.17 -5.55
N ILE A 148 -3.47 -0.06 -5.71
CA ILE A 148 -2.87 -0.99 -6.67
C ILE A 148 -1.94 -1.96 -5.94
N LEU A 149 -1.98 -3.23 -6.36
CA LEU A 149 -1.14 -4.27 -5.78
C LEU A 149 0.29 -4.16 -6.32
N VAL A 150 1.24 -4.10 -5.41
CA VAL A 150 2.67 -4.07 -5.71
C VAL A 150 3.35 -5.17 -4.89
N SER A 151 3.51 -6.34 -5.49
CA SER A 151 4.22 -7.44 -4.82
C SER A 151 5.70 -7.10 -4.69
N CYS A 152 6.27 -7.14 -3.50
CA CYS A 152 7.64 -6.71 -3.26
C CYS A 152 8.57 -7.80 -2.69
N SER A 153 8.05 -8.96 -2.29
CA SER A 153 8.90 -10.09 -1.89
C SER A 153 9.39 -10.89 -3.10
N ASP A 154 10.57 -11.47 -2.96
CA ASP A 154 11.11 -12.38 -3.99
C ASP A 154 10.22 -13.60 -4.24
N TYR A 155 9.45 -14.05 -3.22
CA TYR A 155 8.44 -15.08 -3.42
C TYR A 155 7.43 -14.68 -4.49
N HIS A 156 6.91 -13.47 -4.41
CA HIS A 156 5.92 -13.00 -5.36
C HIS A 156 6.56 -12.61 -6.69
N ILE A 157 7.66 -11.89 -6.68
CA ILE A 157 8.33 -11.43 -7.90
C ILE A 157 8.76 -12.62 -8.75
N PHE A 158 9.53 -13.57 -8.18
CA PHE A 158 10.11 -14.68 -8.94
C PHE A 158 9.11 -15.84 -9.15
N LYS A 159 8.31 -16.19 -8.12
CA LYS A 159 7.46 -17.41 -8.20
C LYS A 159 6.06 -17.12 -8.72
N LYS A 160 5.44 -16.01 -8.35
CA LYS A 160 4.08 -15.63 -8.79
C LYS A 160 4.13 -14.87 -10.12
N MET A 161 4.95 -13.82 -10.22
CA MET A 161 5.00 -12.96 -11.40
C MET A 161 5.94 -13.47 -12.49
N LYS A 162 6.90 -14.33 -12.15
CA LYS A 162 7.94 -14.85 -13.06
C LYS A 162 8.79 -13.73 -13.66
N MET A 163 9.15 -12.76 -12.85
CA MET A 163 9.94 -11.58 -13.21
C MET A 163 11.22 -11.51 -12.39
N THR A 164 12.22 -10.79 -12.90
CA THR A 164 13.33 -10.28 -12.10
C THR A 164 12.86 -9.06 -11.29
N ARG A 165 13.62 -8.64 -10.27
CA ARG A 165 13.35 -7.42 -9.52
C ARG A 165 13.29 -6.19 -10.42
N LYS A 166 14.20 -6.11 -11.41
CA LYS A 166 14.23 -5.01 -12.37
C LYS A 166 12.96 -4.96 -13.22
N GLN A 167 12.54 -6.10 -13.74
CA GLN A 167 11.29 -6.20 -14.53
C GLN A 167 10.07 -5.82 -13.71
N ALA A 168 9.98 -6.29 -12.46
CA ALA A 168 8.89 -5.94 -11.55
C ALA A 168 8.86 -4.44 -11.25
N MET A 169 10.02 -3.84 -10.97
CA MET A 169 10.13 -2.39 -10.75
C MET A 169 9.66 -1.61 -11.98
N ASP A 170 10.16 -1.94 -13.17
CA ASP A 170 9.80 -1.25 -14.42
C ASP A 170 8.29 -1.36 -14.69
N TYR A 171 7.72 -2.55 -14.48
CA TYR A 171 6.30 -2.80 -14.61
C TYR A 171 5.46 -1.89 -13.68
N TYR A 172 5.82 -1.84 -12.39
CA TYR A 172 5.07 -1.02 -11.43
C TYR A 172 5.22 0.48 -11.68
N LEU A 173 6.41 0.94 -12.07
CA LEU A 173 6.63 2.34 -12.43
C LEU A 173 5.82 2.74 -13.68
N ALA A 174 5.72 1.85 -14.67
CA ALA A 174 4.84 2.06 -15.83
C ALA A 174 3.36 2.13 -15.41
N THR A 175 2.93 1.22 -14.53
CA THR A 175 1.55 1.21 -14.00
C THR A 175 1.20 2.51 -13.26
N VAL A 176 2.12 3.05 -12.45
CA VAL A 176 1.92 4.33 -11.76
C VAL A 176 1.79 5.49 -12.76
N LYS A 177 2.55 5.48 -13.85
CA LYS A 177 2.39 6.49 -14.92
C LYS A 177 1.02 6.42 -15.60
N GLU A 178 0.47 5.21 -15.81
CA GLU A 178 -0.89 5.06 -16.33
C GLU A 178 -1.94 5.64 -15.39
N ALA A 179 -1.76 5.49 -14.05
CA ALA A 179 -2.63 6.15 -13.08
C ALA A 179 -2.58 7.68 -13.23
N PHE A 180 -1.38 8.26 -13.40
CA PHE A 180 -1.22 9.70 -13.62
C PHE A 180 -1.91 10.16 -14.90
N ASN A 181 -1.75 9.41 -15.99
CA ASN A 181 -2.39 9.70 -17.27
C ASN A 181 -3.91 9.70 -17.16
N ALA A 182 -4.47 8.87 -16.30
CA ALA A 182 -5.91 8.82 -16.03
C ALA A 182 -6.38 9.86 -14.98
N GLY A 183 -5.49 10.68 -14.44
CA GLY A 183 -5.83 11.67 -13.41
C GLY A 183 -6.17 11.06 -12.04
N VAL A 184 -5.68 9.84 -11.75
CA VAL A 184 -5.95 9.09 -10.53
C VAL A 184 -4.70 9.02 -9.65
N ILE A 185 -4.87 9.25 -8.34
CA ILE A 185 -3.80 9.12 -7.36
C ILE A 185 -3.58 7.63 -7.05
N PRO A 186 -2.41 7.05 -7.36
CA PRO A 186 -2.11 5.67 -7.03
C PRO A 186 -1.68 5.53 -5.57
N ARG A 187 -2.25 4.54 -4.89
CA ARG A 187 -1.78 4.05 -3.58
C ARG A 187 -1.17 2.68 -3.77
N CYS A 188 0.17 2.62 -3.75
CA CYS A 188 0.92 1.39 -3.92
C CYS A 188 0.90 0.56 -2.64
N HIS A 189 0.25 -0.60 -2.68
CA HIS A 189 0.22 -1.57 -1.60
C HIS A 189 1.40 -2.52 -1.76
N LEU A 190 2.43 -2.35 -0.93
CA LEU A 190 3.63 -3.18 -0.95
C LEU A 190 3.33 -4.55 -0.31
N GLU A 191 2.78 -5.45 -1.12
CA GLU A 191 2.36 -6.79 -0.70
C GLU A 191 3.56 -7.61 -0.24
N ASP A 192 3.41 -8.27 0.91
CA ASP A 192 4.39 -9.19 1.49
C ASP A 192 5.72 -8.50 1.88
N ILE A 193 5.62 -7.25 2.37
CA ILE A 193 6.78 -6.44 2.71
C ILE A 193 7.65 -7.06 3.81
N THR A 194 7.04 -7.83 4.72
CA THR A 194 7.74 -8.46 5.84
C THR A 194 8.74 -9.52 5.40
N ARG A 195 8.59 -10.10 4.19
CA ARG A 195 9.52 -11.05 3.59
C ARG A 195 10.33 -10.46 2.42
N ALA A 196 10.20 -9.17 2.17
CA ALA A 196 10.90 -8.51 1.07
C ALA A 196 12.36 -8.19 1.43
N ASP A 197 13.21 -8.10 0.41
CA ASP A 197 14.53 -7.48 0.55
C ASP A 197 14.35 -5.96 0.68
N PHE A 198 14.32 -5.49 1.92
CA PHE A 198 13.99 -4.12 2.23
C PHE A 198 15.00 -3.13 1.62
N TYR A 199 16.28 -3.40 1.74
CA TYR A 199 17.33 -2.51 1.27
C TYR A 199 17.70 -2.72 -0.20
N GLY A 200 17.60 -3.96 -0.71
CA GLY A 200 17.91 -4.29 -2.09
C GLY A 200 16.77 -4.07 -3.07
N PHE A 201 15.52 -3.97 -2.60
CA PHE A 201 14.36 -3.75 -3.48
C PHE A 201 13.41 -2.66 -2.97
N VAL A 202 12.89 -2.76 -1.73
CA VAL A 202 11.79 -1.88 -1.28
C VAL A 202 12.22 -0.42 -1.23
N VAL A 203 13.33 -0.11 -0.57
CA VAL A 203 13.83 1.28 -0.46
C VAL A 203 14.18 1.88 -1.82
N PRO A 204 14.94 1.20 -2.70
CA PRO A 204 15.17 1.69 -4.06
C PRO A 204 13.89 1.94 -4.85
N PHE A 205 12.92 1.03 -4.75
CA PHE A 205 11.65 1.17 -5.45
C PHE A 205 10.82 2.37 -4.94
N VAL A 206 10.73 2.55 -3.62
CA VAL A 206 10.03 3.70 -3.01
C VAL A 206 10.70 5.02 -3.42
N ASN A 207 12.04 5.05 -3.50
CA ASN A 207 12.76 6.23 -3.98
C ASN A 207 12.40 6.58 -5.44
N GLU A 208 12.27 5.58 -6.31
CA GLU A 208 11.82 5.79 -7.70
C GLU A 208 10.36 6.25 -7.77
N LEU A 209 9.47 5.71 -6.93
CA LEU A 209 8.09 6.20 -6.83
C LEU A 209 8.04 7.67 -6.37
N GLN A 210 8.85 8.04 -5.38
CA GLN A 210 8.95 9.44 -4.94
C GLN A 210 9.49 10.35 -6.05
N ARG A 211 10.48 9.88 -6.83
CA ARG A 211 10.99 10.63 -7.98
C ARG A 211 9.88 10.86 -9.01
N LEU A 212 9.17 9.81 -9.41
CA LEU A 212 8.03 9.90 -10.33
C LEU A 212 6.96 10.88 -9.83
N SER A 213 6.64 10.80 -8.54
CA SER A 213 5.65 11.69 -7.89
C SER A 213 6.06 13.16 -8.01
N ARG A 214 7.34 13.47 -7.72
CA ARG A 214 7.86 14.84 -7.84
C ARG A 214 7.87 15.32 -9.30
N ASP A 215 8.34 14.48 -10.21
CA ASP A 215 8.44 14.82 -11.63
C ASP A 215 7.06 15.09 -12.25
N ALA A 216 6.04 14.36 -11.84
CA ALA A 216 4.67 14.49 -12.32
C ALA A 216 3.83 15.53 -11.56
N GLY A 217 4.26 15.97 -10.37
CA GLY A 217 3.46 16.82 -9.49
C GLY A 217 2.19 16.12 -8.95
N VAL A 218 2.15 14.78 -9.00
CA VAL A 218 1.03 13.94 -8.54
C VAL A 218 1.48 13.09 -7.37
N PRO A 219 0.76 13.07 -6.24
CA PRO A 219 1.16 12.26 -5.10
C PRO A 219 1.09 10.77 -5.41
N VAL A 220 2.07 10.01 -4.92
CA VAL A 220 2.03 8.55 -4.83
C VAL A 220 1.96 8.18 -3.36
N LYS A 221 0.93 7.45 -2.97
CA LYS A 221 0.81 6.96 -1.60
C LYS A 221 1.38 5.55 -1.49
N ILE A 222 2.00 5.26 -0.35
CA ILE A 222 2.61 3.96 -0.06
C ILE A 222 1.90 3.34 1.13
N ARG A 223 1.54 2.05 0.98
CA ARG A 223 1.03 1.23 2.07
C ARG A 223 1.96 0.03 2.26
N ALA A 224 2.56 -0.10 3.44
CA ALA A 224 3.27 -1.30 3.82
C ALA A 224 2.25 -2.36 4.26
N CYS A 225 2.26 -3.53 3.59
CA CYS A 225 1.30 -4.58 3.86
C CYS A 225 1.97 -5.73 4.61
N ASP A 226 1.62 -5.89 5.87
CA ASP A 226 1.97 -7.08 6.63
C ASP A 226 1.04 -8.24 6.25
N THR A 227 1.24 -8.73 5.03
CA THR A 227 0.38 -9.73 4.38
C THR A 227 0.25 -11.01 5.18
N MET A 228 1.31 -11.38 5.90
CA MET A 228 1.38 -12.61 6.67
C MET A 228 1.02 -12.42 8.15
N GLY A 229 0.86 -11.18 8.61
CA GLY A 229 0.54 -10.88 10.00
C GLY A 229 1.71 -11.07 10.97
N TYR A 230 2.94 -10.90 10.50
CA TYR A 230 4.17 -11.13 11.28
C TYR A 230 4.85 -9.84 11.74
N GLY A 231 4.38 -8.70 11.27
CA GLY A 231 4.95 -7.41 11.64
C GLY A 231 4.77 -7.14 13.12
N VAL A 232 5.87 -6.93 13.81
CA VAL A 232 5.88 -6.52 15.21
C VAL A 232 6.60 -5.18 15.34
N PRO A 233 6.13 -4.30 16.24
CA PRO A 233 6.75 -2.98 16.39
C PRO A 233 8.12 -3.03 17.07
N TYR A 234 8.49 -4.19 17.62
CA TYR A 234 9.75 -4.41 18.30
C TYR A 234 10.42 -5.66 17.75
N THR A 235 11.71 -5.54 17.49
CA THR A 235 12.59 -6.68 17.22
C THR A 235 13.50 -6.89 18.43
N GLU A 236 13.52 -8.08 18.96
CA GLU A 236 14.57 -8.53 19.89
C GLU A 236 15.76 -9.09 19.12
#